data_9e559cd530896c0ca844c70eb6bf71a1
#
_entry.id   9e559cd530896c0ca844c70eb6bf71a1
#
_cell.length_a   1.000
_cell.length_b   1.000
_cell.length_c   1.000
_cell.angle_alpha   90.00
_cell.angle_beta   90.00
_cell.angle_gamma   90.00
#
_symmetry.space_group_name_H-M   'P 1'
#
loop_
_entity.id
_entity.type
_entity.pdbx_description
1 polymer ?
#
loop_
_entity_poly.entity_id
_entity_poly.type
_entity_poly.pdbx_seq_one_letter_code
_entity_poly.pdbx_strand_id
1 'polypeptide(L)'
;MEITLIILSIVFSILSGFSKAICDLSEEDKLKFQPKEFWIKNISWKNKWKNGKEKFWGSSRWFVMFTDAWHLFGFVFRVSYGTAFLAIGSLALYNPLLPLLAIPAYALFAGVFHIFHTYKILRK
;
A
#
# COMPACT_ATOMS: atom_id res chain seq x y z
N MET A 1 21.34 -5.01 17.67
CA MET A 1 20.39 -5.66 16.76
C MET A 1 18.95 -5.60 17.30
N GLU A 2 18.68 -6.02 18.52
CA GLU A 2 17.32 -5.98 19.11
C GLU A 2 16.72 -4.58 19.19
N ILE A 3 17.48 -3.60 19.70
CA ILE A 3 17.04 -2.18 19.74
C ILE A 3 16.66 -1.67 18.35
N THR A 4 17.44 -2.03 17.33
CA THR A 4 17.15 -1.63 15.94
C THR A 4 15.80 -2.22 15.46
N LEU A 5 15.51 -3.47 15.77
CA LEU A 5 14.25 -4.11 15.41
C LEU A 5 13.06 -3.50 16.16
N ILE A 6 13.25 -3.13 17.41
CA ILE A 6 12.23 -2.41 18.20
C ILE A 6 11.95 -1.04 17.58
N ILE A 7 12.99 -0.27 17.26
CA ILE A 7 12.85 1.05 16.62
C ILE A 7 12.16 0.91 15.26
N LEU A 8 12.56 -0.05 14.43
CA LEU A 8 11.90 -0.33 13.16
C LEU A 8 10.42 -0.65 13.35
N SER A 9 10.08 -1.51 14.31
CA SER A 9 8.68 -1.85 14.59
C SER A 9 7.87 -0.61 14.95
N ILE A 10 8.38 0.26 15.81
CA ILE A 10 7.70 1.50 16.21
C ILE A 10 7.54 2.44 15.01
N VAL A 11 8.62 2.72 14.29
CA VAL A 11 8.62 3.65 13.15
C VAL A 11 7.63 3.17 12.06
N PHE A 12 7.69 1.90 11.70
CA PHE A 12 6.80 1.36 10.66
C PHE A 12 5.36 1.24 11.14
N SER A 13 5.09 1.04 12.43
CA SER A 13 3.74 1.11 12.98
C SER A 13 3.15 2.53 12.88
N ILE A 14 3.93 3.55 13.20
CA ILE A 14 3.52 4.96 13.05
C ILE A 14 3.25 5.28 11.58
N LEU A 15 4.17 4.90 10.69
CA LEU A 15 4.04 5.12 9.25
C LEU A 15 2.81 4.41 8.68
N SER A 16 2.53 3.21 9.14
CA SER A 16 1.34 2.44 8.77
C SER A 16 0.06 3.16 9.19
N GLY A 17 -0.05 3.58 10.44
CA GLY A 17 -1.21 4.30 10.95
C GLY A 17 -1.46 5.61 10.21
N PHE A 18 -0.41 6.40 9.98
CA PHE A 18 -0.48 7.64 9.21
C PHE A 18 -0.96 7.39 7.77
N SER A 19 -0.39 6.38 7.10
CA SER A 19 -0.75 6.05 5.73
C SER A 19 -2.19 5.55 5.61
N LYS A 20 -2.66 4.77 6.60
CA LYS A 20 -4.07 4.35 6.66
C LYS A 20 -5.01 5.53 6.81
N ALA A 21 -4.69 6.48 7.69
CA ALA A 21 -5.48 7.68 7.86
C ALA A 21 -5.59 8.50 6.55
N ILE A 22 -4.50 8.63 5.79
CA ILE A 22 -4.54 9.30 4.48
C ILE A 22 -5.44 8.54 3.50
N CYS A 23 -5.36 7.21 3.47
CA CYS A 23 -6.25 6.41 2.62
C CYS A 23 -7.73 6.68 2.91
N ASP A 24 -8.11 6.62 4.18
CA ASP A 24 -9.50 6.78 4.58
C ASP A 24 -10.01 8.20 4.30
N LEU A 25 -9.21 9.22 4.63
CA LEU A 25 -9.56 10.61 4.34
C LEU A 25 -9.61 10.91 2.84
N SER A 26 -8.74 10.28 2.03
CA SER A 26 -8.80 10.39 0.57
C SER A 26 -10.04 9.73 -0.02
N GLU A 27 -10.49 8.63 0.56
CA GLU A 27 -11.72 7.94 0.17
C GLU A 27 -12.97 8.74 0.50
N GLU A 28 -12.97 9.40 1.66
CA GLU A 28 -14.06 10.25 2.13
C GLU A 28 -14.04 11.68 1.57
N ASP A 29 -13.02 12.03 0.75
CA ASP A 29 -12.81 13.38 0.22
C ASP A 29 -12.65 14.46 1.31
N LYS A 30 -11.97 14.12 2.41
CA LYS A 30 -11.82 14.97 3.60
C LYS A 30 -10.38 15.42 3.89
N LEU A 31 -9.44 15.19 2.98
CA LEU A 31 -8.06 15.66 3.17
C LEU A 31 -7.99 17.18 3.08
N LYS A 32 -7.44 17.86 4.12
CA LYS A 32 -7.36 19.31 4.20
C LYS A 32 -6.46 19.98 3.14
N PHE A 33 -5.54 19.22 2.54
CA PHE A 33 -4.56 19.73 1.56
C PHE A 33 -4.82 19.20 0.15
N GLN A 34 -6.05 19.15 -0.23
CA GLN A 34 -6.48 18.63 -1.52
C GLN A 34 -6.58 19.71 -2.60
N PRO A 35 -5.56 19.96 -3.37
CA PRO A 35 -5.78 20.78 -4.56
C PRO A 35 -5.68 20.02 -5.86
N LYS A 36 -5.31 18.72 -5.87
CA LYS A 36 -4.96 18.03 -7.10
C LYS A 36 -5.66 16.68 -7.22
N GLU A 37 -5.99 16.34 -8.45
CA GLU A 37 -6.60 15.07 -8.87
C GLU A 37 -5.97 13.82 -8.24
N PHE A 38 -4.64 13.84 -8.02
CA PHE A 38 -3.90 12.74 -7.39
C PHE A 38 -4.45 12.33 -6.01
N TRP A 39 -4.98 13.28 -5.22
CA TRP A 39 -5.45 13.06 -3.85
C TRP A 39 -6.90 12.64 -3.75
N ILE A 40 -7.69 12.83 -4.80
CA ILE A 40 -9.13 12.59 -4.82
C ILE A 40 -9.41 11.23 -5.46
N LYS A 41 -9.67 10.19 -4.65
CA LYS A 41 -9.89 8.82 -5.11
C LYS A 41 -10.93 8.71 -6.24
N ASN A 42 -12.04 9.44 -6.10
CA ASN A 42 -13.15 9.38 -7.05
C ASN A 42 -12.82 9.90 -8.45
N ILE A 43 -11.75 10.66 -8.59
CA ILE A 43 -11.30 11.24 -9.86
C ILE A 43 -10.02 10.54 -10.35
N SER A 44 -9.11 10.26 -9.43
CA SER A 44 -7.74 9.81 -9.71
C SER A 44 -7.66 8.40 -10.31
N TRP A 45 -8.70 7.59 -10.20
CA TRP A 45 -8.73 6.28 -10.84
C TRP A 45 -8.46 6.32 -12.34
N LYS A 46 -8.79 7.45 -13.00
CA LYS A 46 -8.50 7.72 -14.41
C LYS A 46 -7.01 7.80 -14.72
N ASN A 47 -6.18 8.12 -13.72
CA ASN A 47 -4.73 8.26 -13.89
C ASN A 47 -4.01 6.97 -14.28
N LYS A 48 -4.68 5.83 -14.18
CA LYS A 48 -4.18 4.54 -14.68
C LYS A 48 -4.16 4.48 -16.20
N TRP A 49 -4.97 5.31 -16.87
CA TRP A 49 -5.27 5.21 -18.28
C TRP A 49 -4.92 6.49 -19.03
N LYS A 50 -4.50 6.34 -20.27
CA LYS A 50 -4.31 7.43 -21.24
C LYS A 50 -4.76 6.93 -22.61
N ASN A 51 -5.74 7.63 -23.22
CA ASN A 51 -6.27 7.28 -24.54
C ASN A 51 -6.72 5.80 -24.65
N GLY A 52 -7.40 5.28 -23.62
CA GLY A 52 -7.90 3.89 -23.61
C GLY A 52 -6.84 2.81 -23.35
N LYS A 53 -5.57 3.19 -23.15
CA LYS A 53 -4.45 2.29 -22.83
C LYS A 53 -3.89 2.60 -21.44
N GLU A 54 -3.08 1.70 -20.88
CA GLU A 54 -2.32 1.99 -19.67
C GLU A 54 -1.48 3.26 -19.87
N LYS A 55 -1.48 4.15 -18.86
CA LYS A 55 -0.75 5.41 -18.91
C LYS A 55 0.76 5.20 -19.01
N PHE A 56 1.25 4.18 -18.33
CA PHE A 56 2.60 3.64 -18.41
C PHE A 56 2.54 2.14 -18.10
N TRP A 57 3.58 1.41 -18.43
CA TRP A 57 3.62 -0.04 -18.23
C TRP A 57 3.28 -0.45 -16.79
N GLY A 58 2.24 -1.28 -16.65
CA GLY A 58 1.78 -1.76 -15.36
C GLY A 58 1.02 -0.75 -14.49
N SER A 59 0.64 0.42 -15.02
CA SER A 59 -0.09 1.45 -14.25
C SER A 59 -1.45 1.00 -13.74
N SER A 60 -2.08 0.02 -14.38
CA SER A 60 -3.35 -0.54 -13.93
C SER A 60 -3.21 -1.74 -12.99
N ARG A 61 -2.00 -2.31 -12.86
CA ARG A 61 -1.75 -3.57 -12.14
C ARG A 61 -0.63 -3.47 -11.12
N TRP A 62 0.62 -3.46 -11.60
CA TRP A 62 1.82 -3.60 -10.78
C TRP A 62 2.26 -2.30 -10.11
N PHE A 63 2.11 -1.19 -10.83
CA PHE A 63 2.57 0.13 -10.41
C PHE A 63 1.43 1.12 -10.18
N VAL A 64 0.26 0.60 -9.88
CA VAL A 64 -0.92 1.41 -9.58
C VAL A 64 -0.71 2.38 -8.41
N MET A 65 0.23 2.08 -7.49
CA MET A 65 0.59 2.96 -6.39
C MET A 65 1.10 4.34 -6.85
N PHE A 66 1.58 4.46 -8.08
CA PHE A 66 2.05 5.74 -8.61
C PHE A 66 0.96 6.55 -9.32
N THR A 67 -0.26 6.06 -9.38
CA THR A 67 -1.35 6.73 -10.10
C THR A 67 -2.15 7.70 -9.23
N ASP A 68 -2.25 7.43 -7.94
CA ASP A 68 -3.01 8.24 -7.00
C ASP A 68 -2.62 8.00 -5.54
N ALA A 69 -3.00 8.94 -4.69
CA ALA A 69 -2.65 8.93 -3.27
C ALA A 69 -3.26 7.71 -2.55
N TRP A 70 -4.49 7.33 -2.86
CA TRP A 70 -5.14 6.20 -2.19
C TRP A 70 -4.37 4.89 -2.40
N HIS A 71 -3.92 4.63 -3.64
CA HIS A 71 -3.12 3.44 -3.93
C HIS A 71 -1.72 3.54 -3.35
N LEU A 72 -1.08 4.73 -3.42
CA LEU A 72 0.25 4.94 -2.85
C LEU A 72 0.26 4.69 -1.34
N PHE A 73 -0.61 5.38 -0.61
CA PHE A 73 -0.67 5.23 0.84
C PHE A 73 -1.24 3.88 1.27
N GLY A 74 -2.11 3.27 0.45
CA GLY A 74 -2.53 1.90 0.63
C GLY A 74 -1.38 0.89 0.51
N PHE A 75 -0.45 1.10 -0.42
CA PHE A 75 0.79 0.33 -0.52
C PHE A 75 1.67 0.56 0.71
N VAL A 76 1.97 1.81 1.03
CA VAL A 76 2.80 2.18 2.19
C VAL A 76 2.23 1.60 3.49
N PHE A 77 0.92 1.71 3.70
CA PHE A 77 0.23 1.13 4.84
C PHE A 77 0.50 -0.36 4.98
N ARG A 78 0.27 -1.14 3.91
CA ARG A 78 0.38 -2.61 3.98
C ARG A 78 1.82 -3.08 4.16
N VAL A 79 2.76 -2.49 3.44
CA VAL A 79 4.19 -2.83 3.57
C VAL A 79 4.72 -2.44 4.94
N SER A 80 4.38 -1.24 5.43
CA SER A 80 4.81 -0.78 6.75
C SER A 80 4.23 -1.64 7.87
N TYR A 81 2.95 -1.97 7.79
CA TYR A 81 2.31 -2.86 8.77
C TYR A 81 2.98 -4.24 8.80
N GLY A 82 3.19 -4.84 7.63
CA GLY A 82 3.89 -6.11 7.49
C GLY A 82 5.32 -6.05 8.04
N THR A 83 6.06 -4.98 7.71
CA THR A 83 7.43 -4.78 8.21
C THR A 83 7.48 -4.64 9.74
N ALA A 84 6.56 -3.89 10.32
CA ALA A 84 6.47 -3.74 11.78
C ALA A 84 6.21 -5.08 12.47
N PHE A 85 5.28 -5.85 11.93
CA PHE A 85 4.91 -7.16 12.47
C PHE A 85 6.07 -8.17 12.37
N LEU A 86 6.74 -8.19 11.22
CA LEU A 86 7.89 -9.07 10.99
C LEU A 86 9.12 -8.66 11.80
N ALA A 87 9.28 -7.36 12.11
CA ALA A 87 10.34 -6.89 13.00
C ALA A 87 10.14 -7.43 14.43
N ILE A 88 8.90 -7.45 14.93
CA ILE A 88 8.58 -8.09 16.23
C ILE A 88 8.83 -9.60 16.15
N GLY A 89 8.38 -10.26 15.10
CA GLY A 89 8.64 -11.68 14.87
C GLY A 89 10.13 -12.02 14.81
N SER A 90 10.95 -11.10 14.26
CA SER A 90 12.40 -11.25 14.20
C SER A 90 13.04 -11.30 15.59
N LEU A 91 12.51 -10.53 16.56
CA LEU A 91 12.99 -10.58 17.96
C LEU A 91 12.73 -11.96 18.56
N ALA A 92 11.54 -12.51 18.33
CA ALA A 92 11.15 -13.82 18.86
C ALA A 92 11.93 -14.99 18.23
N LEU A 93 12.26 -14.87 16.93
CA LEU A 93 12.90 -15.94 16.15
C LEU A 93 14.40 -15.73 15.93
N TYR A 94 14.97 -14.67 16.49
CA TYR A 94 16.39 -14.29 16.31
C TYR A 94 16.81 -14.21 14.83
N ASN A 95 15.89 -13.84 13.92
CA ASN A 95 16.15 -13.73 12.50
C ASN A 95 15.90 -12.30 12.00
N PRO A 96 16.95 -11.47 11.80
CA PRO A 96 16.82 -10.07 11.42
C PRO A 96 16.37 -9.85 9.97
N LEU A 97 16.32 -10.90 9.16
CA LEU A 97 15.92 -10.79 7.73
C LEU A 97 14.41 -10.89 7.50
N LEU A 98 13.64 -11.32 8.49
CA LEU A 98 12.18 -11.47 8.34
C LEU A 98 11.46 -10.21 7.84
N PRO A 99 11.81 -8.97 8.25
CA PRO A 99 11.14 -7.78 7.75
C PRO A 99 11.19 -7.61 6.23
N LEU A 100 12.20 -8.17 5.56
CA LEU A 100 12.33 -8.13 4.10
C LEU A 100 11.23 -8.93 3.40
N LEU A 101 10.60 -9.86 4.07
CA LEU A 101 9.48 -10.65 3.51
C LEU A 101 8.19 -9.83 3.36
N ALA A 102 8.10 -8.63 3.93
CA ALA A 102 6.92 -7.76 3.77
C ALA A 102 6.63 -7.40 2.31
N ILE A 103 7.68 -7.20 1.50
CA ILE A 103 7.54 -6.84 0.08
C ILE A 103 6.99 -8.01 -0.75
N PRO A 104 7.60 -9.21 -0.76
CA PRO A 104 7.05 -10.34 -1.52
C PRO A 104 5.68 -10.78 -1.00
N ALA A 105 5.41 -10.70 0.31
CA ALA A 105 4.08 -10.96 0.86
C ALA A 105 3.04 -9.97 0.32
N TYR A 106 3.39 -8.69 0.22
CA TYR A 106 2.52 -7.69 -0.41
C TYR A 106 2.29 -7.97 -1.90
N ALA A 107 3.32 -8.35 -2.64
CA ALA A 107 3.19 -8.68 -4.05
C ALA A 107 2.25 -9.88 -4.27
N LEU A 108 2.35 -10.91 -3.43
CA LEU A 108 1.44 -12.06 -3.45
C LEU A 108 0.00 -11.62 -3.14
N PHE A 109 -0.19 -10.83 -2.09
CA PHE A 109 -1.51 -10.27 -1.75
C PHE A 109 -2.10 -9.47 -2.91
N ALA A 110 -1.32 -8.58 -3.51
CA ALA A 110 -1.76 -7.76 -4.64
C ALA A 110 -2.15 -8.60 -5.85
N GLY A 111 -1.40 -9.66 -6.14
CA GLY A 111 -1.70 -10.60 -7.22
C GLY A 111 -3.02 -11.35 -6.99
N VAL A 112 -3.21 -11.92 -5.81
CA VAL A 112 -4.46 -12.61 -5.44
C VAL A 112 -5.64 -11.65 -5.47
N PHE A 113 -5.51 -10.48 -4.84
CA PHE A 113 -6.55 -9.45 -4.86
C PHE A 113 -6.94 -9.07 -6.29
N HIS A 114 -5.95 -8.86 -7.17
CA HIS A 114 -6.19 -8.51 -8.56
C HIS A 114 -6.99 -9.61 -9.29
N ILE A 115 -6.65 -10.88 -9.09
CA ILE A 115 -7.37 -12.01 -9.69
C ILE A 115 -8.84 -11.96 -9.29
N PHE A 116 -9.13 -11.94 -8.00
CA PHE A 116 -10.50 -11.99 -7.49
C PHE A 116 -11.32 -10.74 -7.83
N HIS A 117 -10.68 -9.56 -7.79
CA HIS A 117 -11.35 -8.30 -8.10
C HIS A 117 -11.58 -8.09 -9.60
N THR A 118 -10.59 -8.37 -10.44
CA THR A 118 -10.64 -8.06 -11.88
C THR A 118 -11.47 -9.08 -12.65
N TYR A 119 -11.31 -10.35 -12.34
CA TYR A 119 -12.06 -11.42 -13.03
C TYR A 119 -13.48 -11.62 -12.47
N LYS A 120 -13.93 -10.72 -11.61
CA LYS A 120 -15.28 -10.71 -11.05
C LYS A 120 -15.69 -12.04 -10.37
N ILE A 121 -14.71 -12.80 -9.86
CA ILE A 121 -14.97 -14.08 -9.19
C ILE A 121 -15.88 -13.89 -7.97
N LEU A 122 -15.72 -12.77 -7.26
CA LEU A 122 -16.53 -12.41 -6.07
C LEU A 122 -17.54 -11.30 -6.35
N ARG A 123 -17.64 -10.79 -7.58
CA ARG A 123 -18.51 -9.66 -7.92
C ARG A 123 -19.77 -10.17 -8.61
N LYS A 124 -20.94 -9.79 -8.08
CA LYS A 124 -22.24 -9.98 -8.75
C LYS A 124 -22.34 -9.17 -10.03
#